data_f0b485aa02a8928ef48e1c2f4198a4d1
#
_entry.id   f0b485aa02a8928ef48e1c2f4198a4d1
#
_cell.length_a   1.000
_cell.length_b   1.000
_cell.length_c   1.000
_cell.angle_alpha   90.00
_cell.angle_beta   90.00
_cell.angle_gamma   90.00
#
_symmetry.space_group_name_H-M   'P 1'
#
loop_
_entity.id
_entity.type
_entity.pdbx_description
1 polymer ?
#
loop_
_entity_poly.entity_id
_entity_poly.type
_entity_poly.pdbx_seq_one_letter_code
_entity_poly.pdbx_strand_id
1 'polypeptide(L)'
;MDVRLNVLLVSRRKETLDSLEAILRKFPGLRLQRKLTVNGHVDPLHDVTTLPEALILHLGETSHAELESLAARAADHRPPLIVVGDTNDTTVMRLAMQAGARDLLPLPLVEADLIASLKRIERDRRAAGSRGEGSLIACMNAKGGCGATLLACNVAHALAAVSHRNVTLVDLDLQFGAIPLYFDLFPKRGLLQALENLDRLDEVALKGYVAQHASGLKILGNASEDALPTQPISVDHVRRLLDVAVRCNEHLVVDLPRRIDAVAALVLERAQYIVLVVQQSLATLRDATRLISCMRNDLGVSKDRLLVVVNRYDKKSGITVEDVRTTLTCGEMFLVPNDFRTVSECINTGTPLLVAAPNAAITRAVLSLQLRFGGVAAEQRGLLARTFSGLRKASST
;
A
#
# COMPACT_ATOMS: atom_id res chain seq x y z
N MET A 1 -15.08 10.83 -16.56
CA MET A 1 -15.05 11.48 -15.22
C MET A 1 -14.93 10.36 -14.19
N ASP A 2 -13.80 10.27 -13.53
CA ASP A 2 -13.63 9.27 -12.47
C ASP A 2 -14.54 9.60 -11.29
N VAL A 3 -15.42 8.65 -10.95
CA VAL A 3 -16.28 8.74 -9.75
C VAL A 3 -15.38 8.61 -8.52
N ARG A 4 -15.31 9.67 -7.72
CA ARG A 4 -14.43 9.73 -6.55
C ARG A 4 -15.09 9.25 -5.26
N LEU A 5 -16.40 9.38 -5.15
CA LEU A 5 -17.16 9.02 -3.95
C LEU A 5 -18.59 8.64 -4.28
N ASN A 6 -19.06 7.47 -3.79
CA ASN A 6 -20.46 7.05 -3.88
C ASN A 6 -21.19 7.40 -2.57
N VAL A 7 -22.12 8.35 -2.64
CA VAL A 7 -22.82 8.89 -1.47
C VAL A 7 -24.29 8.52 -1.52
N LEU A 8 -24.78 7.98 -0.42
CA LEU A 8 -26.21 7.79 -0.20
C LEU A 8 -26.76 8.96 0.64
N LEU A 9 -27.70 9.68 0.10
CA LEU A 9 -28.44 10.75 0.79
C LEU A 9 -29.80 10.24 1.22
N VAL A 10 -30.08 10.27 2.52
CA VAL A 10 -31.32 9.78 3.11
C VAL A 10 -32.04 10.91 3.87
N SER A 11 -33.33 11.05 3.63
CA SER A 11 -34.20 11.97 4.38
C SER A 11 -35.67 11.50 4.33
N ARG A 12 -36.43 11.93 5.30
CA ARG A 12 -37.90 11.78 5.30
C ARG A 12 -38.63 12.93 4.60
N ARG A 13 -37.90 14.03 4.32
CA ARG A 13 -38.47 15.24 3.68
C ARG A 13 -37.90 15.38 2.28
N LYS A 14 -38.78 15.42 1.28
CA LYS A 14 -38.40 15.58 -0.12
C LYS A 14 -37.68 16.91 -0.38
N GLU A 15 -38.19 18.00 0.20
CA GLU A 15 -37.63 19.35 0.05
C GLU A 15 -36.16 19.42 0.54
N THR A 16 -35.89 18.76 1.67
CA THR A 16 -34.51 18.69 2.21
C THR A 16 -33.60 17.85 1.32
N LEU A 17 -34.10 16.73 0.77
CA LEU A 17 -33.34 15.95 -0.21
C LEU A 17 -32.96 16.78 -1.42
N ASP A 18 -33.91 17.58 -1.97
CA ASP A 18 -33.65 18.41 -3.15
C ASP A 18 -32.64 19.53 -2.84
N SER A 19 -32.74 20.14 -1.66
CA SER A 19 -31.80 21.17 -1.20
C SER A 19 -30.38 20.63 -1.01
N LEU A 20 -30.25 19.49 -0.33
CA LEU A 20 -28.96 18.85 -0.10
C LEU A 20 -28.34 18.34 -1.41
N GLU A 21 -29.15 17.80 -2.32
CA GLU A 21 -28.67 17.39 -3.64
C GLU A 21 -28.12 18.56 -4.45
N ALA A 22 -28.77 19.74 -4.40
CA ALA A 22 -28.30 20.94 -5.09
C ALA A 22 -26.91 21.38 -4.62
N ILE A 23 -26.62 21.24 -3.33
CA ILE A 23 -25.30 21.48 -2.76
C ILE A 23 -24.30 20.43 -3.23
N LEU A 24 -24.67 19.15 -3.15
CA LEU A 24 -23.80 18.02 -3.46
C LEU A 24 -23.41 17.92 -4.94
N ARG A 25 -24.29 18.39 -5.84
CA ARG A 25 -23.99 18.46 -7.29
C ARG A 25 -22.83 19.39 -7.64
N LYS A 26 -22.51 20.34 -6.75
CA LYS A 26 -21.33 21.21 -6.91
C LYS A 26 -20.02 20.51 -6.59
N PHE A 27 -20.05 19.34 -5.96
CA PHE A 27 -18.86 18.56 -5.60
C PHE A 27 -18.43 17.66 -6.79
N PRO A 28 -17.25 17.90 -7.41
CA PRO A 28 -16.85 17.17 -8.60
C PRO A 28 -16.49 15.70 -8.29
N GLY A 29 -16.99 14.77 -9.12
CA GLY A 29 -16.70 13.35 -9.01
C GLY A 29 -17.56 12.58 -8.01
N LEU A 30 -18.69 13.14 -7.57
CA LEU A 30 -19.61 12.49 -6.65
C LEU A 30 -20.67 11.70 -7.41
N ARG A 31 -20.87 10.42 -7.03
CA ARG A 31 -22.00 9.61 -7.47
C ARG A 31 -23.04 9.61 -6.36
N LEU A 32 -24.16 10.31 -6.59
CA LEU A 32 -25.20 10.48 -5.58
C LEU A 32 -26.32 9.48 -5.80
N GLN A 33 -26.68 8.75 -4.75
CA GLN A 33 -27.91 7.97 -4.64
C GLN A 33 -28.85 8.66 -3.64
N ARG A 34 -30.14 8.72 -3.97
CA ARG A 34 -31.16 9.36 -3.13
C ARG A 34 -32.11 8.33 -2.58
N LYS A 35 -32.45 8.46 -1.30
CA LYS A 35 -33.45 7.63 -0.66
C LYS A 35 -34.40 8.49 0.19
N LEU A 36 -35.65 8.52 -0.22
CA LEU A 36 -36.71 9.10 0.59
C LEU A 36 -37.25 7.98 1.49
N THR A 37 -37.11 8.14 2.79
CA THR A 37 -37.64 7.15 3.76
C THR A 37 -39.09 7.46 4.04
N VAL A 38 -39.99 6.71 3.41
CA VAL A 38 -41.45 6.77 3.64
C VAL A 38 -41.92 5.44 4.24
N ASN A 39 -43.02 5.45 4.96
CA ASN A 39 -43.73 4.24 5.45
C ASN A 39 -43.04 3.41 6.54
N GLY A 40 -42.51 4.05 7.61
CA GLY A 40 -42.16 3.33 8.84
C GLY A 40 -40.84 2.57 8.84
N HIS A 41 -40.11 2.53 7.73
CA HIS A 41 -38.76 1.95 7.73
C HIS A 41 -37.81 2.84 8.50
N VAL A 42 -37.22 2.28 9.56
CA VAL A 42 -36.26 2.98 10.43
C VAL A 42 -34.80 2.76 10.02
N ASP A 43 -34.51 1.76 9.17
CA ASP A 43 -33.14 1.49 8.73
C ASP A 43 -32.79 2.25 7.44
N PRO A 44 -31.89 3.26 7.50
CA PRO A 44 -31.48 4.01 6.32
C PRO A 44 -30.83 3.15 5.23
N LEU A 45 -30.24 2.01 5.61
CA LEU A 45 -29.55 1.07 4.71
C LEU A 45 -30.42 -0.13 4.30
N HIS A 46 -31.72 -0.12 4.62
CA HIS A 46 -32.65 -1.15 4.14
C HIS A 46 -32.69 -1.16 2.61
N ASP A 47 -32.64 -2.33 1.98
CA ASP A 47 -32.59 -2.54 0.51
C ASP A 47 -31.35 -1.96 -0.21
N VAL A 48 -30.28 -1.63 0.51
CA VAL A 48 -29.01 -1.23 -0.08
C VAL A 48 -28.16 -2.48 -0.36
N THR A 49 -28.01 -2.85 -1.64
CA THR A 49 -27.26 -4.03 -2.06
C THR A 49 -25.74 -3.85 -1.95
N THR A 50 -25.27 -2.61 -2.11
CA THR A 50 -23.85 -2.26 -2.00
C THR A 50 -23.72 -1.10 -1.04
N LEU A 51 -22.90 -1.26 0.02
CA LEU A 51 -22.67 -0.20 1.00
C LEU A 51 -22.15 1.06 0.31
N PRO A 52 -22.76 2.23 0.59
CA PRO A 52 -22.26 3.50 0.08
C PRO A 52 -20.95 3.85 0.77
N GLU A 53 -20.19 4.68 0.12
CA GLU A 53 -18.89 5.14 0.61
C GLU A 53 -18.99 6.30 1.58
N ALA A 54 -20.14 6.96 1.61
CA ALA A 54 -20.60 7.86 2.66
C ALA A 54 -22.13 7.85 2.73
N LEU A 55 -22.66 7.99 3.94
CA LEU A 55 -24.08 8.15 4.21
C LEU A 55 -24.30 9.55 4.77
N ILE A 56 -25.18 10.33 4.12
CA ILE A 56 -25.67 11.59 4.65
C ILE A 56 -27.10 11.34 5.10
N LEU A 57 -27.34 11.43 6.40
CA LEU A 57 -28.63 11.21 7.02
C LEU A 57 -29.18 12.54 7.55
N HIS A 58 -30.29 13.01 6.96
CA HIS A 58 -31.04 14.13 7.50
C HIS A 58 -32.09 13.62 8.51
N LEU A 59 -31.96 14.11 9.74
CA LEU A 59 -32.91 13.80 10.83
C LEU A 59 -34.07 14.80 10.85
N GLY A 60 -35.28 14.28 10.88
CA GLY A 60 -36.47 15.05 11.23
C GLY A 60 -36.68 15.08 12.74
N GLU A 61 -37.76 15.74 13.19
CA GLU A 61 -38.05 15.98 14.62
C GLU A 61 -38.28 14.71 15.49
N THR A 62 -38.38 13.51 14.88
CA THR A 62 -38.67 12.24 15.58
C THR A 62 -37.72 11.10 15.24
N SER A 63 -36.52 11.37 14.77
CA SER A 63 -35.70 10.39 14.05
C SER A 63 -34.58 9.73 14.86
N HIS A 64 -34.79 9.41 16.14
CA HIS A 64 -33.83 8.67 16.95
C HIS A 64 -33.66 7.21 16.45
N ALA A 65 -34.73 6.59 15.98
CA ALA A 65 -34.76 5.19 15.56
C ALA A 65 -33.86 4.86 14.38
N GLU A 66 -33.60 5.82 13.48
CA GLU A 66 -32.65 5.64 12.37
C GLU A 66 -31.20 5.55 12.87
N LEU A 67 -30.84 6.39 13.86
CA LEU A 67 -29.54 6.35 14.48
C LEU A 67 -29.34 5.08 15.33
N GLU A 68 -30.36 4.65 16.05
CA GLU A 68 -30.37 3.40 16.83
C GLU A 68 -30.20 2.20 15.91
N SER A 69 -30.90 2.16 14.79
CA SER A 69 -30.77 1.11 13.78
C SER A 69 -29.32 1.05 13.21
N LEU A 70 -28.72 2.20 12.91
CA LEU A 70 -27.34 2.26 12.47
C LEU A 70 -26.36 1.85 13.57
N ALA A 71 -26.60 2.26 14.83
CA ALA A 71 -25.75 1.89 15.97
C ALA A 71 -25.80 0.38 16.27
N ALA A 72 -26.89 -0.29 15.97
CA ALA A 72 -27.04 -1.74 16.16
C ALA A 72 -26.27 -2.57 15.13
N ARG A 73 -25.86 -1.99 13.99
CA ARG A 73 -25.06 -2.70 12.98
C ARG A 73 -23.61 -2.89 13.46
N ALA A 74 -22.94 -3.94 13.01
CA ALA A 74 -21.51 -4.12 13.24
C ALA A 74 -20.69 -2.99 12.58
N ALA A 75 -19.56 -2.60 13.16
CA ALA A 75 -18.81 -1.41 12.75
C ALA A 75 -18.30 -1.50 11.30
N ASP A 76 -17.97 -2.69 10.83
CA ASP A 76 -17.52 -3.01 9.46
C ASP A 76 -18.66 -2.93 8.41
N HIS A 77 -19.92 -2.95 8.86
CA HIS A 77 -21.12 -2.80 8.04
C HIS A 77 -21.77 -1.41 8.14
N ARG A 78 -21.02 -0.43 8.65
CA ARG A 78 -21.47 0.97 8.73
C ARG A 78 -20.64 1.85 7.79
N PRO A 79 -21.26 2.54 6.82
CA PRO A 79 -20.56 3.55 6.04
C PRO A 79 -20.20 4.76 6.90
N PRO A 80 -19.16 5.53 6.57
CA PRO A 80 -18.92 6.84 7.18
C PRO A 80 -20.18 7.69 7.13
N LEU A 81 -20.64 8.17 8.30
CA LEU A 81 -21.92 8.83 8.49
C LEU A 81 -21.72 10.33 8.73
N ILE A 82 -22.45 11.16 7.98
CA ILE A 82 -22.66 12.58 8.26
C ILE A 82 -24.14 12.73 8.64
N VAL A 83 -24.40 13.27 9.81
CA VAL A 83 -25.76 13.56 10.29
C VAL A 83 -26.05 15.03 10.07
N VAL A 84 -27.22 15.35 9.54
CA VAL A 84 -27.72 16.72 9.39
C VAL A 84 -28.97 16.85 10.22
N GLY A 85 -28.97 17.73 11.22
CA GLY A 85 -30.11 17.87 12.12
C GLY A 85 -29.90 18.84 13.26
N ASP A 86 -30.76 18.76 14.29
CA ASP A 86 -30.61 19.61 15.48
C ASP A 86 -29.39 19.19 16.31
N THR A 87 -28.40 20.06 16.38
CA THR A 87 -27.17 19.85 17.17
C THR A 87 -27.34 20.19 18.65
N ASN A 88 -28.47 20.76 19.08
CA ASN A 88 -28.74 21.07 20.48
C ASN A 88 -29.37 19.91 21.24
N ASP A 89 -29.86 18.89 20.53
CA ASP A 89 -30.37 17.67 21.16
C ASP A 89 -29.22 16.74 21.57
N THR A 90 -29.00 16.67 22.88
CA THR A 90 -27.96 15.82 23.47
C THR A 90 -28.18 14.33 23.21
N THR A 91 -29.44 13.90 23.05
CA THR A 91 -29.80 12.52 22.74
C THR A 91 -29.41 12.19 21.30
N VAL A 92 -29.71 13.07 20.35
CA VAL A 92 -29.28 12.97 18.96
C VAL A 92 -27.75 12.92 18.86
N MET A 93 -27.07 13.81 19.56
CA MET A 93 -25.59 13.84 19.57
C MET A 93 -25.01 12.51 20.07
N ARG A 94 -25.51 11.98 21.18
CA ARG A 94 -25.06 10.70 21.74
C ARG A 94 -25.32 9.53 20.80
N LEU A 95 -26.50 9.45 20.20
CA LEU A 95 -26.87 8.40 19.25
C LEU A 95 -26.06 8.51 17.94
N ALA A 96 -25.82 9.71 17.43
CA ALA A 96 -24.96 9.93 16.27
C ALA A 96 -23.53 9.42 16.52
N MET A 97 -22.96 9.72 17.71
CA MET A 97 -21.64 9.19 18.09
C MET A 97 -21.65 7.65 18.19
N GLN A 98 -22.68 7.04 18.78
CA GLN A 98 -22.83 5.59 18.85
C GLN A 98 -23.00 4.93 17.47
N ALA A 99 -23.70 5.61 16.56
CA ALA A 99 -23.82 5.19 15.15
C ALA A 99 -22.51 5.36 14.34
N GLY A 100 -21.50 6.00 14.92
CA GLY A 100 -20.20 6.23 14.27
C GLY A 100 -20.21 7.44 13.34
N ALA A 101 -21.03 8.46 13.63
CA ALA A 101 -21.06 9.70 12.86
C ALA A 101 -19.67 10.37 12.88
N ARG A 102 -19.20 10.74 11.69
CA ARG A 102 -17.98 11.50 11.48
C ARG A 102 -18.18 13.00 11.70
N ASP A 103 -19.42 13.43 11.46
CA ASP A 103 -19.82 14.82 11.66
C ASP A 103 -21.32 14.94 11.95
N LEU A 104 -21.69 15.99 12.69
CA LEU A 104 -23.06 16.38 12.96
C LEU A 104 -23.23 17.85 12.60
N LEU A 105 -23.95 18.12 11.52
CA LEU A 105 -24.11 19.44 10.92
C LEU A 105 -25.46 20.06 11.27
N PRO A 106 -25.49 21.32 11.73
CA PRO A 106 -26.72 22.01 12.11
C PRO A 106 -27.56 22.42 10.90
N LEU A 107 -28.83 22.71 11.14
CA LEU A 107 -29.72 23.42 10.23
C LEU A 107 -29.89 24.86 10.71
N PRO A 108 -29.87 25.87 9.81
CA PRO A 108 -29.69 25.79 8.37
C PRO A 108 -28.25 25.37 7.99
N LEU A 109 -28.15 24.42 7.03
CA LEU A 109 -26.87 23.83 6.65
C LEU A 109 -25.98 24.85 5.94
N VAL A 110 -24.74 24.95 6.40
CA VAL A 110 -23.68 25.71 5.71
C VAL A 110 -23.02 24.84 4.66
N GLU A 111 -23.09 25.23 3.40
CA GLU A 111 -22.53 24.46 2.26
C GLU A 111 -21.05 24.11 2.46
N ALA A 112 -20.27 25.05 2.97
CA ALA A 112 -18.82 24.85 3.20
C ALA A 112 -18.54 23.71 4.20
N ASP A 113 -19.38 23.57 5.24
CA ASP A 113 -19.18 22.54 6.27
C ASP A 113 -19.48 21.13 5.72
N LEU A 114 -20.56 20.99 4.94
CA LEU A 114 -20.87 19.71 4.28
C LEU A 114 -19.77 19.31 3.30
N ILE A 115 -19.26 20.25 2.50
CA ILE A 115 -18.16 20.00 1.56
C ILE A 115 -16.87 19.64 2.32
N ALA A 116 -16.57 20.31 3.44
CA ALA A 116 -15.41 20.00 4.27
C ALA A 116 -15.49 18.59 4.86
N SER A 117 -16.65 18.18 5.34
CA SER A 117 -16.90 16.84 5.86
C SER A 117 -16.75 15.77 4.80
N LEU A 118 -17.29 15.97 3.59
CA LEU A 118 -17.09 15.06 2.46
C LEU A 118 -15.64 14.97 1.99
N LYS A 119 -14.92 16.11 1.93
CA LYS A 119 -13.48 16.11 1.62
C LYS A 119 -12.68 15.36 2.67
N ARG A 120 -13.08 15.42 3.95
CA ARG A 120 -12.46 14.65 5.03
C ARG A 120 -12.70 13.17 4.82
N ILE A 121 -13.94 12.75 4.53
CA ILE A 121 -14.26 11.35 4.20
C ILE A 121 -13.51 10.91 2.94
N GLU A 122 -13.47 11.72 1.88
CA GLU A 122 -12.70 11.41 0.66
C GLU A 122 -11.21 11.23 0.96
N ARG A 123 -10.63 12.12 1.77
CA ARG A 123 -9.23 12.04 2.20
C ARG A 123 -8.98 10.82 3.08
N ASP A 124 -9.85 10.58 4.08
CA ASP A 124 -9.76 9.41 4.96
C ASP A 124 -9.97 8.12 4.19
N ARG A 125 -10.80 8.14 3.14
CA ARG A 125 -10.97 7.02 2.20
C ARG A 125 -9.79 6.87 1.24
N ARG A 126 -9.23 7.95 0.73
CA ARG A 126 -7.95 7.88 -0.01
C ARG A 126 -6.85 7.36 0.91
N ALA A 127 -6.82 7.80 2.16
CA ALA A 127 -5.95 7.24 3.20
C ALA A 127 -6.37 5.83 3.63
N ALA A 128 -7.66 5.43 3.51
CA ALA A 128 -8.22 4.11 3.82
C ALA A 128 -8.50 3.27 2.55
N GLY A 129 -8.60 3.84 1.37
CA GLY A 129 -8.60 3.16 0.07
C GLY A 129 -7.18 2.84 -0.40
N SER A 130 -6.18 3.51 0.21
CA SER A 130 -4.86 2.94 0.46
C SER A 130 -4.86 1.94 1.64
N ARG A 131 -5.95 1.77 2.35
CA ARG A 131 -6.30 0.71 3.33
C ARG A 131 -7.21 -0.39 2.75
N GLY A 132 -7.50 -0.41 1.47
CA GLY A 132 -7.68 -1.62 0.70
C GLY A 132 -6.37 -2.39 0.82
N GLU A 133 -6.36 -3.63 1.24
CA GLU A 133 -5.18 -4.46 1.50
C GLU A 133 -3.97 -3.99 0.70
N GLY A 134 -3.00 -3.37 1.40
CA GLY A 134 -1.86 -2.76 0.73
C GLY A 134 -1.22 -3.81 -0.16
N SER A 135 -0.87 -3.46 -1.38
CA SER A 135 -0.31 -4.41 -2.34
C SER A 135 0.98 -5.00 -1.79
N LEU A 136 0.99 -6.32 -1.55
CA LEU A 136 2.19 -7.04 -1.15
C LEU A 136 2.97 -7.46 -2.39
N ILE A 137 4.21 -6.97 -2.49
CA ILE A 137 5.16 -7.26 -3.57
C ILE A 137 6.29 -8.09 -2.98
N ALA A 138 6.38 -9.37 -3.32
CA ALA A 138 7.46 -10.23 -2.88
C ALA A 138 8.60 -10.21 -3.91
N CYS A 139 9.83 -10.00 -3.45
CA CYS A 139 11.02 -10.08 -4.28
C CYS A 139 11.87 -11.29 -3.85
N MET A 140 12.31 -12.10 -4.82
CA MET A 140 13.11 -13.29 -4.55
C MET A 140 14.15 -13.53 -5.63
N ASN A 141 15.33 -13.99 -5.24
CA ASN A 141 16.34 -14.45 -6.16
C ASN A 141 16.05 -15.88 -6.65
N ALA A 142 16.13 -16.14 -7.94
CA ALA A 142 16.15 -17.53 -8.45
C ALA A 142 17.43 -18.26 -8.03
N LYS A 143 18.55 -17.54 -7.96
CA LYS A 143 19.84 -18.02 -7.46
C LYS A 143 20.50 -16.93 -6.63
N GLY A 144 21.28 -17.29 -5.61
CA GLY A 144 22.03 -16.33 -4.80
C GLY A 144 22.83 -15.37 -5.67
N GLY A 145 22.75 -14.06 -5.35
CA GLY A 145 23.45 -13.00 -6.08
C GLY A 145 22.77 -12.52 -7.37
N CYS A 146 21.54 -12.96 -7.70
CA CYS A 146 20.81 -12.44 -8.86
C CYS A 146 20.40 -10.96 -8.71
N GLY A 147 20.30 -10.41 -7.48
CA GLY A 147 20.09 -8.99 -7.22
C GLY A 147 18.65 -8.63 -6.83
N ALA A 148 17.88 -9.55 -6.24
CA ALA A 148 16.51 -9.28 -5.78
C ALA A 148 16.47 -8.16 -4.72
N THR A 149 17.34 -8.20 -3.72
CA THR A 149 17.46 -7.17 -2.68
C THR A 149 17.70 -5.78 -3.28
N LEU A 150 18.64 -5.66 -4.24
CA LEU A 150 18.88 -4.39 -4.93
C LEU A 150 17.62 -3.86 -5.63
N LEU A 151 16.90 -4.75 -6.32
CA LEU A 151 15.67 -4.38 -7.03
C LEU A 151 14.56 -4.04 -6.05
N ALA A 152 14.38 -4.81 -4.97
CA ALA A 152 13.42 -4.52 -3.91
C ALA A 152 13.66 -3.13 -3.31
N CYS A 153 14.91 -2.81 -2.93
CA CYS A 153 15.30 -1.50 -2.41
C CYS A 153 14.97 -0.36 -3.37
N ASN A 154 15.37 -0.49 -4.63
CA ASN A 154 15.22 0.60 -5.59
C ASN A 154 13.79 0.76 -6.13
N VAL A 155 13.01 -0.33 -6.24
CA VAL A 155 11.58 -0.28 -6.57
C VAL A 155 10.80 0.37 -5.43
N ALA A 156 11.03 -0.05 -4.18
CA ALA A 156 10.38 0.54 -3.00
C ALA A 156 10.73 2.04 -2.87
N HIS A 157 12.01 2.39 -3.09
CA HIS A 157 12.44 3.78 -3.10
C HIS A 157 11.76 4.60 -4.21
N ALA A 158 11.66 4.07 -5.43
CA ALA A 158 11.00 4.75 -6.54
C ALA A 158 9.50 4.96 -6.29
N LEU A 159 8.80 3.96 -5.73
CA LEU A 159 7.40 4.09 -5.33
C LEU A 159 7.19 5.19 -4.28
N ALA A 160 8.08 5.28 -3.29
CA ALA A 160 7.99 6.32 -2.27
C ALA A 160 8.40 7.70 -2.80
N ALA A 161 9.55 7.81 -3.48
CA ALA A 161 10.14 9.08 -3.88
C ALA A 161 9.49 9.72 -5.12
N VAL A 162 9.06 8.90 -6.10
CA VAL A 162 8.51 9.40 -7.37
C VAL A 162 7.01 9.41 -7.37
N SER A 163 6.40 8.34 -6.86
CA SER A 163 4.95 8.16 -6.87
C SER A 163 4.28 8.64 -5.59
N HIS A 164 5.07 9.09 -4.60
CA HIS A 164 4.61 9.56 -3.29
C HIS A 164 3.67 8.57 -2.59
N ARG A 165 3.93 7.27 -2.79
CA ARG A 165 3.18 6.19 -2.17
C ARG A 165 3.64 5.94 -0.74
N ASN A 166 2.73 5.50 0.10
CA ASN A 166 3.06 5.04 1.44
C ASN A 166 3.61 3.62 1.37
N VAL A 167 4.94 3.47 1.41
CA VAL A 167 5.65 2.21 1.18
C VAL A 167 6.44 1.80 2.40
N THR A 168 6.34 0.52 2.77
CA THR A 168 7.29 -0.12 3.69
C THR A 168 8.03 -1.24 2.96
N LEU A 169 9.35 -1.25 3.09
CA LEU A 169 10.24 -2.31 2.63
C LEU A 169 10.62 -3.18 3.82
N VAL A 170 10.37 -4.48 3.71
CA VAL A 170 10.63 -5.47 4.77
C VAL A 170 11.72 -6.43 4.33
N ASP A 171 12.72 -6.62 5.17
CA ASP A 171 13.80 -7.57 4.99
C ASP A 171 13.51 -8.86 5.77
N LEU A 172 13.08 -9.92 5.10
CA LEU A 172 12.85 -11.21 5.75
C LEU A 172 14.07 -12.14 5.75
N ASP A 173 15.24 -11.65 5.36
CA ASP A 173 16.49 -12.33 5.68
C ASP A 173 16.94 -11.98 7.10
N LEU A 174 16.37 -12.69 8.07
CA LEU A 174 16.55 -12.43 9.50
C LEU A 174 17.97 -12.68 9.99
N GLN A 175 18.79 -13.36 9.21
CA GLN A 175 20.16 -13.70 9.60
C GLN A 175 21.20 -12.76 8.97
N PHE A 176 21.02 -12.42 7.70
CA PHE A 176 21.99 -11.66 6.92
C PHE A 176 21.38 -10.49 6.18
N GLY A 177 20.15 -10.10 6.55
CA GLY A 177 19.48 -8.96 5.97
C GLY A 177 20.26 -7.67 6.15
N ALA A 178 20.43 -6.95 5.04
CA ALA A 178 21.26 -5.76 4.97
C ALA A 178 20.56 -4.57 4.32
N ILE A 179 19.23 -4.62 4.17
CA ILE A 179 18.46 -3.56 3.52
C ILE A 179 18.74 -2.16 4.11
N PRO A 180 18.81 -1.95 5.44
CA PRO A 180 19.11 -0.63 5.97
C PRO A 180 20.40 -0.01 5.44
N LEU A 181 21.43 -0.82 5.17
CA LEU A 181 22.71 -0.36 4.63
C LEU A 181 22.61 0.20 3.19
N TYR A 182 21.63 -0.27 2.40
CA TYR A 182 21.37 0.27 1.05
C TYR A 182 20.87 1.73 1.08
N PHE A 183 20.55 2.25 2.27
CA PHE A 183 20.01 3.59 2.51
C PHE A 183 20.81 4.38 3.53
N ASP A 184 22.01 3.91 3.88
CA ASP A 184 22.86 4.49 4.93
C ASP A 184 22.09 4.68 6.26
N LEU A 185 21.29 3.68 6.66
CA LEU A 185 20.49 3.69 7.88
C LEU A 185 21.00 2.67 8.88
N PHE A 186 21.02 3.08 10.15
CA PHE A 186 21.50 2.26 11.27
C PHE A 186 20.44 2.23 12.38
N PRO A 187 19.32 1.49 12.17
CA PRO A 187 18.24 1.45 13.13
C PRO A 187 18.68 0.77 14.46
N LYS A 188 18.20 1.31 15.58
CA LYS A 188 18.42 0.71 16.91
C LYS A 188 17.40 -0.39 17.25
N ARG A 189 16.27 -0.40 16.57
CA ARG A 189 15.21 -1.40 16.66
C ARG A 189 14.78 -1.77 15.27
N GLY A 190 14.39 -3.00 15.08
CA GLY A 190 14.06 -3.49 13.76
C GLY A 190 13.06 -4.65 13.80
N LEU A 191 13.17 -5.48 12.76
CA LEU A 191 12.25 -6.58 12.50
C LEU A 191 12.20 -7.61 13.66
N LEU A 192 13.36 -7.98 14.22
CA LEU A 192 13.41 -8.99 15.28
C LEU A 192 12.65 -8.53 16.52
N GLN A 193 12.88 -7.29 16.98
CA GLN A 193 12.16 -6.73 18.11
C GLN A 193 10.67 -6.54 17.85
N ALA A 194 10.27 -6.24 16.60
CA ALA A 194 8.86 -6.19 16.22
C ALA A 194 8.21 -7.57 16.33
N LEU A 195 8.90 -8.63 15.91
CA LEU A 195 8.43 -10.02 16.00
C LEU A 195 8.37 -10.56 17.45
N GLU A 196 9.25 -10.09 18.32
CA GLU A 196 9.25 -10.44 19.75
C GLU A 196 8.12 -9.76 20.54
N ASN A 197 7.65 -8.60 20.07
CA ASN A 197 6.65 -7.78 20.76
C ASN A 197 5.27 -7.77 20.10
N LEU A 198 4.89 -8.85 19.44
CA LEU A 198 3.66 -8.93 18.63
C LEU A 198 2.36 -8.73 19.40
N ASP A 199 2.31 -9.07 20.69
CA ASP A 199 1.10 -8.92 21.50
C ASP A 199 0.66 -7.45 21.64
N ARG A 200 1.62 -6.54 21.50
CA ARG A 200 1.42 -5.08 21.56
C ARG A 200 1.62 -4.41 20.19
N LEU A 201 1.81 -5.20 19.12
CA LEU A 201 2.07 -4.66 17.80
C LEU A 201 0.77 -4.21 17.15
N ASP A 202 0.58 -2.91 17.09
CA ASP A 202 -0.46 -2.23 16.31
C ASP A 202 0.19 -1.27 15.31
N GLU A 203 -0.63 -0.49 14.62
CA GLU A 203 -0.17 0.50 13.63
C GLU A 203 0.72 1.59 14.25
N VAL A 204 0.52 1.92 15.52
CA VAL A 204 1.30 2.95 16.23
C VAL A 204 2.62 2.38 16.69
N ALA A 205 2.60 1.18 17.29
CA ALA A 205 3.79 0.48 17.74
C ALA A 205 4.74 0.13 16.59
N LEU A 206 4.20 -0.27 15.42
CA LEU A 206 5.01 -0.58 14.23
C LEU A 206 5.91 0.60 13.82
N LYS A 207 5.46 1.86 13.98
CA LYS A 207 6.27 3.05 13.69
C LYS A 207 7.56 3.13 14.52
N GLY A 208 7.57 2.49 15.70
CA GLY A 208 8.75 2.45 16.56
C GLY A 208 9.84 1.48 16.10
N TYR A 209 9.55 0.60 15.14
CA TYR A 209 10.46 -0.41 14.61
C TYR A 209 10.92 -0.15 13.19
N VAL A 210 10.30 0.80 12.50
CA VAL A 210 10.68 1.17 11.13
C VAL A 210 11.68 2.32 11.13
N ALA A 211 12.73 2.21 10.32
CA ALA A 211 13.59 3.32 9.97
C ALA A 211 12.96 4.10 8.82
N GLN A 212 13.03 5.44 8.86
CA GLN A 212 12.47 6.28 7.82
C GLN A 212 13.58 6.94 7.01
N HIS A 213 13.58 6.70 5.71
CA HIS A 213 14.47 7.36 4.77
C HIS A 213 13.91 8.74 4.35
N ALA A 214 14.78 9.67 3.94
CA ALA A 214 14.42 11.03 3.52
C ALA A 214 13.40 11.08 2.35
N SER A 215 13.28 10.02 1.55
CA SER A 215 12.27 9.87 0.49
C SER A 215 10.85 9.58 0.98
N GLY A 216 10.68 9.37 2.28
CA GLY A 216 9.43 8.88 2.86
C GLY A 216 9.30 7.35 2.90
N LEU A 217 10.25 6.60 2.30
CA LEU A 217 10.30 5.14 2.40
C LEU A 217 10.52 4.72 3.85
N LYS A 218 9.72 3.76 4.30
CA LYS A 218 9.88 3.10 5.59
C LYS A 218 10.58 1.76 5.40
N ILE A 219 11.50 1.43 6.29
CA ILE A 219 12.32 0.22 6.22
C ILE A 219 12.18 -0.55 7.53
N LEU A 220 11.75 -1.79 7.44
CA LEU A 220 11.67 -2.73 8.53
C LEU A 220 12.67 -3.86 8.24
N GLY A 221 13.87 -3.70 8.74
CA GLY A 221 14.98 -4.65 8.60
C GLY A 221 15.61 -4.96 9.93
N ASN A 222 16.74 -5.64 9.91
CA ASN A 222 17.50 -5.93 11.13
C ASN A 222 18.09 -4.65 11.72
N ALA A 223 18.12 -4.57 13.04
CA ALA A 223 18.83 -3.50 13.73
C ALA A 223 20.34 -3.72 13.66
N SER A 224 21.12 -2.64 13.80
CA SER A 224 22.57 -2.70 13.63
C SER A 224 23.29 -3.57 14.67
N GLU A 225 22.68 -3.78 15.84
CA GLU A 225 23.23 -4.53 16.97
C GLU A 225 22.50 -5.86 17.20
N ASP A 226 21.63 -6.29 16.26
CA ASP A 226 20.89 -7.53 16.43
C ASP A 226 21.82 -8.74 16.41
N ALA A 227 21.68 -9.57 17.42
CA ALA A 227 22.25 -10.91 17.41
C ALA A 227 21.44 -11.80 16.46
N LEU A 228 22.09 -12.85 15.95
CA LEU A 228 21.37 -13.86 15.17
C LEU A 228 20.23 -14.44 16.02
N PRO A 229 19.02 -14.62 15.47
CA PRO A 229 17.91 -15.17 16.20
C PRO A 229 18.25 -16.57 16.71
N THR A 230 18.12 -16.76 18.01
CA THR A 230 18.43 -18.03 18.70
C THR A 230 17.30 -19.04 18.58
N GLN A 231 16.10 -18.59 18.24
CA GLN A 231 14.92 -19.43 18.07
C GLN A 231 14.31 -19.26 16.67
N PRO A 232 13.70 -20.31 16.11
CA PRO A 232 12.96 -20.20 14.87
C PRO A 232 11.80 -19.21 15.02
N ILE A 233 11.66 -18.30 14.06
CA ILE A 233 10.54 -17.37 14.02
C ILE A 233 9.30 -18.11 13.56
N SER A 234 8.24 -18.01 14.34
CA SER A 234 6.94 -18.63 14.03
C SER A 234 6.32 -17.98 12.79
N VAL A 235 5.73 -18.79 11.93
CA VAL A 235 4.94 -18.34 10.78
C VAL A 235 3.80 -17.41 11.20
N ASP A 236 3.17 -17.69 12.35
CA ASP A 236 2.09 -16.87 12.88
C ASP A 236 2.57 -15.49 13.32
N HIS A 237 3.81 -15.39 13.82
CA HIS A 237 4.43 -14.11 14.11
C HIS A 237 4.59 -13.26 12.84
N VAL A 238 5.10 -13.84 11.77
CA VAL A 238 5.24 -13.15 10.49
C VAL A 238 3.87 -12.81 9.89
N ARG A 239 2.90 -13.72 9.98
CA ARG A 239 1.52 -13.46 9.54
C ARG A 239 0.94 -12.22 10.19
N ARG A 240 1.00 -12.13 11.52
CA ARG A 240 0.48 -10.98 12.29
C ARG A 240 1.21 -9.68 11.97
N LEU A 241 2.53 -9.73 11.83
CA LEU A 241 3.32 -8.57 11.39
C LEU A 241 2.87 -8.07 10.02
N LEU A 242 2.73 -8.99 9.04
CA LEU A 242 2.29 -8.65 7.70
C LEU A 242 0.87 -8.06 7.69
N ASP A 243 -0.04 -8.60 8.52
CA ASP A 243 -1.41 -8.10 8.65
C ASP A 243 -1.43 -6.63 9.12
N VAL A 244 -0.59 -6.30 10.10
CA VAL A 244 -0.45 -4.90 10.56
C VAL A 244 0.22 -4.05 9.49
N ALA A 245 1.33 -4.52 8.90
CA ALA A 245 2.10 -3.74 7.94
C ALA A 245 1.32 -3.45 6.64
N VAL A 246 0.54 -4.42 6.13
CA VAL A 246 -0.30 -4.25 4.94
C VAL A 246 -1.37 -3.20 5.17
N ARG A 247 -2.02 -3.18 6.35
CA ARG A 247 -3.03 -2.16 6.67
C ARG A 247 -2.48 -0.74 6.78
N CYS A 248 -1.20 -0.60 7.12
CA CYS A 248 -0.56 0.71 7.30
C CYS A 248 0.01 1.32 6.02
N ASN A 249 0.08 0.57 4.93
CA ASN A 249 0.81 0.98 3.73
C ASN A 249 0.01 0.73 2.45
N GLU A 250 0.28 1.52 1.40
CA GLU A 250 -0.25 1.27 0.04
C GLU A 250 0.52 0.13 -0.63
N HIS A 251 1.83 0.03 -0.35
CA HIS A 251 2.68 -1.04 -0.84
C HIS A 251 3.56 -1.58 0.29
N LEU A 252 3.57 -2.89 0.42
CA LEU A 252 4.51 -3.61 1.25
C LEU A 252 5.44 -4.40 0.33
N VAL A 253 6.69 -3.95 0.20
CA VAL A 253 7.72 -4.66 -0.57
C VAL A 253 8.46 -5.57 0.39
N VAL A 254 8.52 -6.85 0.09
CA VAL A 254 9.15 -7.87 0.95
C VAL A 254 10.29 -8.53 0.21
N ASP A 255 11.49 -8.37 0.72
CA ASP A 255 12.66 -9.11 0.26
C ASP A 255 12.73 -10.47 0.94
N LEU A 256 12.72 -11.52 0.14
CA LEU A 256 12.72 -12.90 0.61
C LEU A 256 14.09 -13.55 0.43
N PRO A 257 14.61 -14.24 1.46
CA PRO A 257 15.77 -15.10 1.29
C PRO A 257 15.47 -16.21 0.28
N ARG A 258 16.49 -16.70 -0.40
CA ARG A 258 16.35 -17.77 -1.41
C ARG A 258 16.10 -19.13 -0.76
N ARG A 259 14.95 -19.29 -0.17
CA ARG A 259 14.45 -20.58 0.33
C ARG A 259 12.93 -20.57 0.29
N ILE A 260 12.30 -21.72 0.12
CA ILE A 260 10.86 -21.88 0.29
C ILE A 260 10.64 -22.67 1.58
N ASP A 261 10.54 -21.93 2.66
CA ASP A 261 10.07 -22.42 3.95
C ASP A 261 8.64 -21.94 4.21
N ALA A 262 8.09 -22.23 5.36
CA ALA A 262 6.73 -21.86 5.71
C ALA A 262 6.50 -20.33 5.75
N VAL A 263 7.54 -19.53 6.05
CA VAL A 263 7.48 -18.07 6.03
C VAL A 263 7.44 -17.56 4.59
N ALA A 264 8.34 -18.06 3.74
CA ALA A 264 8.35 -17.68 2.33
C ALA A 264 7.05 -18.12 1.62
N ALA A 265 6.53 -19.31 1.91
CA ALA A 265 5.26 -19.80 1.38
C ALA A 265 4.12 -18.85 1.76
N LEU A 266 4.00 -18.46 3.05
CA LEU A 266 3.00 -17.50 3.52
C LEU A 266 3.05 -16.17 2.74
N VAL A 267 4.25 -15.63 2.50
CA VAL A 267 4.41 -14.36 1.76
C VAL A 267 4.03 -14.52 0.30
N LEU A 268 4.49 -15.61 -0.36
CA LEU A 268 4.22 -15.88 -1.78
C LEU A 268 2.74 -16.14 -2.05
N GLU A 269 2.04 -16.85 -1.15
CA GLU A 269 0.60 -17.06 -1.24
C GLU A 269 -0.18 -15.75 -1.18
N ARG A 270 0.26 -14.80 -0.35
CA ARG A 270 -0.42 -13.52 -0.10
C ARG A 270 -0.02 -12.42 -1.09
N ALA A 271 1.14 -12.51 -1.73
CA ALA A 271 1.66 -11.48 -2.61
C ALA A 271 0.77 -11.27 -3.84
N GLN A 272 0.39 -10.04 -4.15
CA GLN A 272 -0.25 -9.67 -5.41
C GLN A 272 0.74 -9.72 -6.58
N TYR A 273 2.00 -9.45 -6.30
CA TYR A 273 3.08 -9.51 -7.28
C TYR A 273 4.28 -10.26 -6.70
N ILE A 274 4.84 -11.14 -7.49
CA ILE A 274 6.05 -11.89 -7.15
C ILE A 274 7.11 -11.57 -8.19
N VAL A 275 8.16 -10.88 -7.79
CA VAL A 275 9.31 -10.51 -8.62
C VAL A 275 10.38 -11.58 -8.45
N LEU A 276 10.48 -12.48 -9.44
CA LEU A 276 11.52 -13.50 -9.48
C LEU A 276 12.70 -12.99 -10.31
N VAL A 277 13.83 -12.77 -9.64
CA VAL A 277 15.02 -12.22 -10.28
C VAL A 277 15.95 -13.33 -10.78
N VAL A 278 16.21 -13.31 -12.08
CA VAL A 278 17.04 -14.27 -12.79
C VAL A 278 18.22 -13.58 -13.49
N GLN A 279 19.17 -14.37 -13.96
CA GLN A 279 20.25 -13.93 -14.86
C GLN A 279 20.32 -14.89 -16.05
N GLN A 280 20.96 -14.45 -17.14
CA GLN A 280 21.17 -15.25 -18.36
C GLN A 280 22.23 -16.33 -18.14
N SER A 281 21.92 -17.34 -17.30
CA SER A 281 22.78 -18.51 -17.09
C SER A 281 21.94 -19.78 -16.92
N LEU A 282 22.43 -20.91 -17.43
CA LEU A 282 21.74 -22.19 -17.36
C LEU A 282 21.42 -22.61 -15.91
N ALA A 283 22.39 -22.35 -14.99
CA ALA A 283 22.20 -22.66 -13.58
C ALA A 283 21.04 -21.83 -12.95
N THR A 284 20.95 -20.56 -13.30
CA THR A 284 19.85 -19.71 -12.82
C THR A 284 18.51 -20.11 -13.42
N LEU A 285 18.46 -20.40 -14.72
CA LEU A 285 17.21 -20.83 -15.37
C LEU A 285 16.69 -22.14 -14.81
N ARG A 286 17.59 -23.11 -14.57
CA ARG A 286 17.22 -24.38 -13.92
C ARG A 286 16.61 -24.16 -12.55
N ASP A 287 17.23 -23.33 -11.71
CA ASP A 287 16.75 -23.03 -10.37
C ASP A 287 15.41 -22.26 -10.43
N ALA A 288 15.30 -21.29 -11.37
CA ALA A 288 14.07 -20.54 -11.60
C ALA A 288 12.90 -21.45 -12.02
N THR A 289 13.14 -22.38 -12.94
CA THR A 289 12.11 -23.37 -13.37
C THR A 289 11.58 -24.17 -12.18
N ARG A 290 12.48 -24.61 -11.28
CA ARG A 290 12.08 -25.35 -10.07
C ARG A 290 11.26 -24.50 -9.12
N LEU A 291 11.68 -23.23 -8.89
CA LEU A 291 10.95 -22.30 -8.03
C LEU A 291 9.57 -21.97 -8.60
N ILE A 292 9.48 -21.70 -9.90
CA ILE A 292 8.20 -21.43 -10.59
C ILE A 292 7.28 -22.65 -10.48
N SER A 293 7.81 -23.85 -10.67
CA SER A 293 7.03 -25.08 -10.52
C SER A 293 6.46 -25.22 -9.12
N CYS A 294 7.28 -25.03 -8.08
CA CYS A 294 6.84 -25.06 -6.69
C CYS A 294 5.78 -23.98 -6.40
N MET A 295 6.03 -22.72 -6.81
CA MET A 295 5.09 -21.62 -6.62
C MET A 295 3.72 -21.92 -7.27
N ARG A 296 3.72 -22.51 -8.48
CA ARG A 296 2.48 -22.78 -9.21
C ARG A 296 1.75 -24.02 -8.72
N ASN A 297 2.48 -25.13 -8.53
CA ASN A 297 1.89 -26.42 -8.28
C ASN A 297 1.61 -26.67 -6.80
N ASP A 298 2.51 -26.19 -5.91
CA ASP A 298 2.42 -26.44 -4.48
C ASP A 298 1.77 -25.26 -3.73
N LEU A 299 2.02 -24.00 -4.16
CA LEU A 299 1.48 -22.79 -3.51
C LEU A 299 0.31 -22.15 -4.28
N GLY A 300 -0.11 -22.69 -5.42
CA GLY A 300 -1.25 -22.18 -6.18
C GLY A 300 -1.05 -20.76 -6.74
N VAL A 301 0.19 -20.30 -6.92
CA VAL A 301 0.48 -18.97 -7.46
C VAL A 301 0.08 -18.91 -8.93
N SER A 302 -0.81 -18.00 -9.29
CA SER A 302 -1.24 -17.78 -10.66
C SER A 302 -0.14 -17.12 -11.51
N LYS A 303 -0.15 -17.40 -12.82
CA LYS A 303 0.91 -16.94 -13.74
C LYS A 303 0.98 -15.41 -13.85
N ASP A 304 -0.14 -14.73 -13.74
CA ASP A 304 -0.29 -13.28 -13.82
C ASP A 304 0.29 -12.53 -12.62
N ARG A 305 0.46 -13.22 -11.49
CA ARG A 305 1.15 -12.67 -10.30
C ARG A 305 2.67 -12.74 -10.39
N LEU A 306 3.21 -13.55 -11.29
CA LEU A 306 4.64 -13.80 -11.41
C LEU A 306 5.28 -12.92 -12.47
N LEU A 307 6.18 -12.04 -12.06
CA LEU A 307 7.03 -11.20 -12.91
C LEU A 307 8.45 -11.74 -12.89
N VAL A 308 8.98 -12.08 -14.05
CA VAL A 308 10.39 -12.48 -14.19
C VAL A 308 11.21 -11.25 -14.54
N VAL A 309 12.23 -10.97 -13.73
CA VAL A 309 13.18 -9.88 -14.01
C VAL A 309 14.53 -10.47 -14.37
N VAL A 310 14.95 -10.28 -15.63
CA VAL A 310 16.29 -10.64 -16.10
C VAL A 310 17.24 -9.51 -15.73
N ASN A 311 17.95 -9.69 -14.62
CA ASN A 311 18.93 -8.71 -14.13
C ASN A 311 20.30 -8.95 -14.74
N ARG A 312 21.13 -7.91 -14.77
CA ARG A 312 22.43 -7.91 -15.45
C ARG A 312 22.32 -8.35 -16.91
N TYR A 313 21.22 -7.93 -17.55
CA TYR A 313 20.96 -8.26 -18.94
C TYR A 313 22.10 -7.79 -19.86
N ASP A 314 22.59 -8.71 -20.67
CA ASP A 314 23.58 -8.47 -21.74
C ASP A 314 23.07 -9.00 -23.07
N LYS A 315 23.00 -8.12 -24.08
CA LYS A 315 22.60 -8.49 -25.45
C LYS A 315 23.55 -9.49 -26.11
N LYS A 316 24.80 -9.55 -25.65
CA LYS A 316 25.84 -10.44 -26.17
C LYS A 316 25.89 -11.80 -25.48
N SER A 317 25.00 -12.04 -24.50
CA SER A 317 24.93 -13.34 -23.82
C SER A 317 24.56 -14.45 -24.81
N GLY A 318 25.19 -15.62 -24.66
CA GLY A 318 24.80 -16.82 -25.40
C GLY A 318 23.42 -17.38 -25.06
N ILE A 319 22.78 -16.88 -23.98
CA ILE A 319 21.40 -17.19 -23.62
C ILE A 319 20.57 -15.96 -23.95
N THR A 320 19.67 -16.11 -24.92
CA THR A 320 18.81 -15.01 -25.38
C THR A 320 17.63 -14.76 -24.43
N VAL A 321 16.96 -13.63 -24.60
CA VAL A 321 15.70 -13.33 -23.88
C VAL A 321 14.62 -14.36 -24.23
N GLU A 322 14.60 -14.82 -25.48
CA GLU A 322 13.62 -15.83 -25.93
C GLU A 322 13.90 -17.21 -25.32
N ASP A 323 15.16 -17.58 -25.13
CA ASP A 323 15.53 -18.81 -24.38
C ASP A 323 15.02 -18.74 -22.94
N VAL A 324 15.17 -17.58 -22.30
CA VAL A 324 14.65 -17.36 -20.94
C VAL A 324 13.13 -17.47 -20.93
N ARG A 325 12.43 -16.82 -21.86
CA ARG A 325 10.98 -16.82 -21.97
C ARG A 325 10.41 -18.22 -22.15
N THR A 326 11.00 -18.95 -23.10
CA THR A 326 10.56 -20.32 -23.43
C THR A 326 10.84 -21.28 -22.27
N THR A 327 12.02 -21.21 -21.67
CA THR A 327 12.43 -22.10 -20.57
C THR A 327 11.57 -21.90 -19.33
N LEU A 328 11.26 -20.65 -18.96
CA LEU A 328 10.49 -20.35 -17.75
C LEU A 328 8.99 -20.36 -17.97
N THR A 329 8.54 -20.45 -19.21
CA THR A 329 7.11 -20.39 -19.59
C THR A 329 6.41 -19.19 -18.89
N CYS A 330 7.15 -18.08 -18.74
CA CYS A 330 6.68 -16.90 -18.01
C CYS A 330 5.79 -16.02 -18.90
N GLY A 331 4.88 -15.25 -18.25
CA GLY A 331 4.02 -14.29 -18.92
C GLY A 331 4.75 -12.97 -19.16
N GLU A 332 4.99 -12.26 -18.08
CA GLU A 332 5.57 -10.92 -18.10
C GLU A 332 7.06 -10.98 -17.73
N MET A 333 7.87 -10.23 -18.49
CA MET A 333 9.32 -10.21 -18.30
C MET A 333 9.86 -8.79 -18.41
N PHE A 334 10.73 -8.42 -17.48
CA PHE A 334 11.45 -7.16 -17.47
C PHE A 334 12.95 -7.38 -17.62
N LEU A 335 13.61 -6.47 -18.35
CA LEU A 335 15.04 -6.51 -18.56
C LEU A 335 15.71 -5.37 -17.80
N VAL A 336 16.64 -5.70 -16.93
CA VAL A 336 17.47 -4.73 -16.18
C VAL A 336 18.91 -4.84 -16.68
N PRO A 337 19.44 -3.79 -17.33
CA PRO A 337 20.77 -3.84 -17.93
C PRO A 337 21.85 -4.03 -16.87
N ASN A 338 22.98 -4.66 -17.29
CA ASN A 338 24.13 -4.79 -16.43
C ASN A 338 24.83 -3.43 -16.28
N ASP A 339 24.93 -2.96 -15.05
CA ASP A 339 25.68 -1.74 -14.68
C ASP A 339 26.35 -1.96 -13.32
N PHE A 340 27.34 -2.85 -13.31
CA PHE A 340 28.02 -3.26 -12.09
C PHE A 340 28.66 -2.07 -11.36
N ARG A 341 29.26 -1.14 -12.09
CA ARG A 341 29.99 0.00 -11.50
C ARG A 341 29.03 0.90 -10.71
N THR A 342 27.95 1.35 -11.36
CA THR A 342 26.94 2.21 -10.73
C THR A 342 26.30 1.51 -9.52
N VAL A 343 25.95 0.22 -9.66
CA VAL A 343 25.37 -0.57 -8.58
C VAL A 343 26.29 -0.70 -7.39
N SER A 344 27.58 -1.05 -7.62
CA SER A 344 28.56 -1.19 -6.55
C SER A 344 28.78 0.12 -5.81
N GLU A 345 28.85 1.24 -6.52
CA GLU A 345 28.97 2.57 -5.92
C GLU A 345 27.74 2.90 -5.05
N CYS A 346 26.53 2.66 -5.56
CA CYS A 346 25.29 2.88 -4.81
C CYS A 346 25.23 2.06 -3.52
N ILE A 347 25.59 0.77 -3.59
CA ILE A 347 25.59 -0.11 -2.41
C ILE A 347 26.64 0.35 -1.39
N ASN A 348 27.85 0.66 -1.84
CA ASN A 348 28.95 1.05 -0.95
C ASN A 348 28.72 2.41 -0.27
N THR A 349 27.91 3.28 -0.87
CA THR A 349 27.59 4.60 -0.32
C THR A 349 26.22 4.66 0.36
N GLY A 350 25.46 3.55 0.37
CA GLY A 350 24.09 3.54 0.89
C GLY A 350 23.14 4.50 0.16
N THR A 351 23.43 4.79 -1.12
CA THR A 351 22.69 5.79 -1.89
C THR A 351 21.86 5.12 -2.99
N PRO A 352 20.51 5.24 -2.98
CA PRO A 352 19.67 4.62 -4.01
C PRO A 352 19.97 5.09 -5.43
N LEU A 353 19.78 4.20 -6.43
CA LEU A 353 20.03 4.47 -7.85
C LEU A 353 19.41 5.77 -8.36
N LEU A 354 18.20 6.06 -7.94
CA LEU A 354 17.47 7.28 -8.35
C LEU A 354 18.19 8.56 -7.90
N VAL A 355 18.91 8.52 -6.78
CA VAL A 355 19.67 9.65 -6.23
C VAL A 355 21.06 9.70 -6.83
N ALA A 356 21.79 8.59 -6.82
CA ALA A 356 23.18 8.53 -7.25
C ALA A 356 23.33 8.62 -8.78
N ALA A 357 22.43 7.96 -9.54
CA ALA A 357 22.53 7.86 -10.99
C ALA A 357 21.15 7.94 -11.68
N PRO A 358 20.45 9.09 -11.58
CA PRO A 358 19.06 9.23 -12.07
C PRO A 358 18.88 8.97 -13.57
N ASN A 359 19.93 9.20 -14.36
CA ASN A 359 19.93 9.04 -15.80
C ASN A 359 20.50 7.70 -16.29
N ALA A 360 20.95 6.83 -15.38
CA ALA A 360 21.51 5.52 -15.77
C ALA A 360 20.43 4.62 -16.39
N ALA A 361 20.86 3.72 -17.28
CA ALA A 361 19.95 2.78 -17.93
C ALA A 361 19.26 1.85 -16.92
N ILE A 362 20.00 1.42 -15.90
CA ILE A 362 19.47 0.61 -14.80
C ILE A 362 18.40 1.37 -14.01
N THR A 363 18.59 2.66 -13.73
CA THR A 363 17.59 3.48 -13.03
C THR A 363 16.32 3.62 -13.83
N ARG A 364 16.41 3.82 -15.16
CA ARG A 364 15.24 3.85 -16.04
C ARG A 364 14.49 2.51 -16.05
N ALA A 365 15.22 1.38 -16.03
CA ALA A 365 14.61 0.06 -15.96
C ALA A 365 13.83 -0.15 -14.64
N VAL A 366 14.41 0.25 -13.50
CA VAL A 366 13.71 0.23 -12.19
C VAL A 366 12.47 1.12 -12.20
N LEU A 367 12.56 2.32 -12.79
CA LEU A 367 11.41 3.22 -12.94
C LEU A 367 10.32 2.68 -13.86
N SER A 368 10.67 1.88 -14.86
CA SER A 368 9.69 1.17 -15.68
C SER A 368 9.04 0.02 -14.91
N LEU A 369 9.81 -0.70 -14.10
CA LEU A 369 9.30 -1.80 -13.29
C LEU A 369 8.30 -1.30 -12.22
N GLN A 370 8.59 -0.17 -11.56
CA GLN A 370 7.69 0.38 -10.54
C GLN A 370 6.30 0.76 -11.08
N LEU A 371 6.18 1.09 -12.39
CA LEU A 371 4.88 1.40 -13.00
C LEU A 371 3.92 0.20 -12.93
N ARG A 372 4.46 -1.01 -12.95
CA ARG A 372 3.67 -2.24 -12.85
C ARG A 372 2.94 -2.37 -11.51
N PHE A 373 3.43 -1.72 -10.48
CA PHE A 373 2.88 -1.73 -9.14
C PHE A 373 2.02 -0.49 -8.81
N GLY A 374 1.52 0.20 -9.82
CA GLY A 374 0.72 1.42 -9.62
C GLY A 374 1.56 2.68 -9.39
N GLY A 375 2.83 2.66 -9.77
CA GLY A 375 3.69 3.83 -9.81
C GLY A 375 3.27 4.83 -10.91
N VAL A 376 3.82 6.04 -10.85
CA VAL A 376 3.55 7.12 -11.81
C VAL A 376 4.70 7.25 -12.81
N ALA A 377 4.39 7.55 -14.08
CA ALA A 377 5.40 7.74 -15.12
C ALA A 377 6.29 8.96 -14.84
N ALA A 378 7.58 8.81 -15.11
CA ALA A 378 8.59 9.84 -14.80
C ALA A 378 8.53 11.10 -15.68
N GLU A 379 7.62 11.19 -16.64
CA GLU A 379 7.48 12.34 -17.54
C GLU A 379 7.09 13.65 -16.85
N GLN A 380 6.61 13.62 -15.60
CA GLN A 380 6.42 14.80 -14.77
C GLN A 380 7.72 15.32 -14.12
N ARG A 381 8.89 14.80 -14.49
CA ARG A 381 10.20 15.13 -13.90
C ARG A 381 10.67 16.57 -14.09
N GLY A 382 10.16 17.31 -15.04
CA GLY A 382 10.55 18.72 -15.25
C GLY A 382 10.23 19.64 -14.06
N LEU A 383 9.23 19.30 -13.27
CA LEU A 383 8.85 20.03 -12.06
C LEU A 383 9.55 19.54 -10.78
N LEU A 384 9.84 18.24 -10.67
CA LEU A 384 10.44 17.62 -9.47
C LEU A 384 11.96 17.83 -9.36
N ALA A 385 12.68 17.99 -10.47
CA ALA A 385 14.11 18.29 -10.46
C ALA A 385 14.43 19.62 -9.75
N ARG A 386 13.48 20.54 -9.68
CA ARG A 386 13.62 21.83 -8.97
C ARG A 386 13.50 21.71 -7.45
N THR A 387 12.78 20.72 -6.93
CA THR A 387 12.61 20.50 -5.48
C THR A 387 13.82 19.80 -4.85
N PHE A 388 14.49 18.91 -5.59
CA PHE A 388 15.67 18.19 -5.07
C PHE A 388 16.99 19.00 -5.14
N SER A 389 17.06 20.07 -5.95
CA SER A 389 18.23 20.97 -5.94
C SER A 389 18.32 21.80 -4.65
N GLY A 390 17.23 21.93 -3.90
CA GLY A 390 17.20 22.58 -2.59
C GLY A 390 17.83 21.76 -1.46
N LEU A 391 17.78 20.45 -1.53
CA LEU A 391 18.28 19.54 -0.49
C LEU A 391 19.81 19.35 -0.52
N ARG A 392 20.45 19.54 -1.68
CA ARG A 392 21.92 19.49 -1.79
C ARG A 392 22.66 20.65 -1.12
N LYS A 393 21.97 21.75 -0.78
CA LYS A 393 22.59 22.91 -0.11
C LYS A 393 22.53 22.85 1.42
N ALA A 394 21.79 21.92 2.01
CA ALA A 394 21.64 21.79 3.47
C ALA A 394 22.63 20.83 4.14
N SER A 395 23.47 20.09 3.36
CA SER A 395 24.44 19.14 3.91
C SER A 395 25.91 19.60 3.79
N SER A 396 26.13 20.90 3.51
CA SER A 396 27.46 21.49 3.47
C SER A 396 27.57 22.76 4.33
N THR A 397 27.06 22.65 5.57
CA THR A 397 27.39 23.60 6.66
C THR A 397 27.52 22.83 7.95
#